data_6ca8bb35b052c775c16c2730b0515bde
#
_entry.id   6ca8bb35b052c775c16c2730b0515bde
#
_cell.length_a   1.000
_cell.length_b   1.000
_cell.length_c   1.000
_cell.angle_alpha   90.00
_cell.angle_beta   90.00
_cell.angle_gamma   90.00
#
_symmetry.space_group_name_H-M   'P 1'
#
loop_
_entity.id
_entity.type
_entity.pdbx_description
1 polymer ?
#
loop_
_entity_poly.entity_id
_entity_poly.type
_entity_poly.pdbx_seq_one_letter_code
_entity_poly.pdbx_strand_id
1 'polypeptide(L)'
;EGLRQLLPSGIELVSGPGCPVCVTDQTYMDKALAYAEREDTIIATFGDMLKVPGSYSSLSEAQAKGAYIHVIYTPLEVIELSKKYPEKKIVFLAIGFETTIAVICATVKAVHDAGLKNVFFLVSHKLVPPALRALLDRQEGHIDGFILPGHVSVIIGEEPYGFLSKEYGVPSCIAGFDGLEILSAIANILEQ
;
A
#
# COMPACT_ATOMS: atom_id res chain seq x y z
N GLU A 1 19.35 -9.93 -2.75
CA GLU A 1 19.57 -10.82 -3.94
C GLU A 1 20.46 -11.97 -3.54
N GLY A 2 20.18 -13.21 -4.02
CA GLY A 2 20.97 -14.40 -3.68
C GLY A 2 20.41 -15.26 -2.55
N LEU A 3 19.49 -14.79 -1.72
CA LEU A 3 18.90 -15.59 -0.63
C LEU A 3 18.31 -16.91 -1.11
N ARG A 4 17.63 -16.92 -2.24
CA ARG A 4 17.05 -18.15 -2.82
C ARG A 4 18.07 -19.22 -3.13
N GLN A 5 19.32 -18.84 -3.43
CA GLN A 5 20.41 -19.77 -3.72
C GLN A 5 21.01 -20.40 -2.44
N LEU A 6 20.77 -19.80 -1.30
CA LEU A 6 21.23 -20.29 0.01
C LEU A 6 20.25 -21.26 0.65
N LEU A 7 19.01 -21.33 0.15
CA LEU A 7 17.98 -22.17 0.72
C LEU A 7 18.04 -23.59 0.18
N PRO A 8 17.74 -24.61 1.01
CA PRO A 8 17.55 -25.98 0.55
C PRO A 8 16.47 -26.09 -0.53
N SER A 9 16.59 -27.09 -1.41
CA SER A 9 15.66 -27.32 -2.54
C SER A 9 14.21 -27.60 -2.13
N GLY A 10 13.97 -27.89 -0.86
CA GLY A 10 12.61 -28.09 -0.30
C GLY A 10 11.91 -26.80 0.13
N ILE A 11 12.58 -25.64 0.04
CA ILE A 11 12.00 -24.34 0.46
C ILE A 11 11.78 -23.47 -0.76
N GLU A 12 10.52 -23.11 -0.99
CA GLU A 12 10.12 -22.17 -2.01
C GLU A 12 9.65 -20.85 -1.38
N LEU A 13 10.23 -19.73 -1.82
CA LEU A 13 9.78 -18.40 -1.42
C LEU A 13 8.83 -17.83 -2.46
N VAL A 14 7.58 -17.65 -2.06
CA VAL A 14 6.52 -17.04 -2.87
C VAL A 14 6.33 -15.59 -2.45
N SER A 15 6.17 -14.69 -3.43
CA SER A 15 5.91 -13.27 -3.16
C SER A 15 4.47 -13.09 -2.70
N GLY A 16 4.29 -12.50 -1.53
CA GLY A 16 2.99 -12.11 -1.01
C GLY A 16 2.54 -10.71 -1.48
N PRO A 17 1.36 -10.26 -1.05
CA PRO A 17 0.78 -8.95 -1.40
C PRO A 17 1.47 -7.80 -0.64
N GLY A 18 2.79 -7.68 -0.77
CA GLY A 18 3.62 -6.75 0.01
C GLY A 18 3.69 -5.31 -0.51
N CYS A 19 3.04 -5.00 -1.63
CA CYS A 19 3.08 -3.68 -2.26
C CYS A 19 1.66 -3.12 -2.41
N PRO A 20 1.32 -1.97 -1.74
CA PRO A 20 -0.04 -1.42 -1.79
C PRO A 20 -0.42 -0.96 -3.19
N VAL A 21 0.55 -0.50 -3.98
CA VAL A 21 0.34 -0.12 -5.39
C VAL A 21 -0.02 -1.34 -6.23
N CYS A 22 0.71 -2.45 -6.06
CA CYS A 22 0.53 -3.68 -6.84
C CYS A 22 -0.81 -4.37 -6.58
N VAL A 23 -1.39 -4.19 -5.38
CA VAL A 23 -2.70 -4.73 -5.01
C VAL A 23 -3.84 -3.72 -5.14
N THR A 24 -3.56 -2.57 -5.74
CA THR A 24 -4.59 -1.58 -6.05
C THR A 24 -5.41 -2.06 -7.25
N ASP A 25 -6.72 -2.02 -7.08
CA ASP A 25 -7.67 -2.45 -8.10
C ASP A 25 -7.62 -1.52 -9.34
N GLN A 26 -7.73 -2.10 -10.54
CA GLN A 26 -7.74 -1.35 -11.79
C GLN A 26 -8.86 -0.31 -11.85
N THR A 27 -10.03 -0.64 -11.29
CA THR A 27 -11.17 0.30 -11.23
C THR A 27 -10.87 1.54 -10.39
N TYR A 28 -9.96 1.44 -9.41
CA TYR A 28 -9.48 2.60 -8.67
C TYR A 28 -8.66 3.53 -9.56
N MET A 29 -7.78 2.97 -10.40
CA MET A 29 -7.00 3.75 -11.36
C MET A 29 -7.89 4.41 -12.41
N ASP A 30 -8.92 3.73 -12.89
CA ASP A 30 -9.89 4.30 -13.82
C ASP A 30 -10.63 5.48 -13.21
N LYS A 31 -11.00 5.41 -11.93
CA LYS A 31 -11.58 6.55 -11.21
C LYS A 31 -10.59 7.71 -11.09
N ALA A 32 -9.32 7.42 -10.75
CA ALA A 32 -8.28 8.45 -10.66
C ALA A 32 -8.07 9.16 -12.01
N LEU A 33 -8.06 8.40 -13.12
CA LEU A 33 -7.97 8.94 -14.48
C LEU A 33 -9.18 9.80 -14.84
N ALA A 34 -10.39 9.35 -14.53
CA ALA A 34 -11.60 10.12 -14.76
C ALA A 34 -11.62 11.46 -13.99
N TYR A 35 -11.01 11.51 -12.80
CA TYR A 35 -10.81 12.78 -12.10
C TYR A 35 -9.69 13.62 -12.74
N ALA A 36 -8.61 12.98 -13.23
CA ALA A 36 -7.50 13.67 -13.88
C ALA A 36 -7.89 14.39 -15.18
N GLU A 37 -8.89 13.87 -15.90
CA GLU A 37 -9.43 14.46 -17.15
C GLU A 37 -10.25 15.73 -16.92
N ARG A 38 -10.58 16.05 -15.67
CA ARG A 38 -11.39 17.24 -15.34
C ARG A 38 -10.50 18.47 -15.22
N GLU A 39 -10.83 19.51 -15.93
CA GLU A 39 -10.10 20.79 -15.89
C GLU A 39 -10.08 21.45 -14.50
N ASP A 40 -11.10 21.20 -13.67
CA ASP A 40 -11.23 21.76 -12.32
C ASP A 40 -10.48 20.95 -11.24
N THR A 41 -9.74 19.92 -11.62
CA THR A 41 -9.13 18.95 -10.69
C THR A 41 -7.61 18.90 -10.81
N ILE A 42 -6.95 18.79 -9.68
CA ILE A 42 -5.53 18.44 -9.55
C ILE A 42 -5.44 17.11 -8.83
N ILE A 43 -4.81 16.13 -9.44
CA ILE A 43 -4.48 14.86 -8.78
C ILE A 43 -3.20 15.04 -7.99
N ALA A 44 -3.24 14.82 -6.69
CA ALA A 44 -2.07 14.71 -5.84
C ALA A 44 -1.77 13.23 -5.59
N THR A 45 -0.56 12.77 -5.83
CA THR A 45 -0.22 11.36 -5.74
C THR A 45 1.26 11.13 -5.41
N PHE A 46 1.58 9.97 -4.86
CA PHE A 46 2.96 9.51 -4.77
C PHE A 46 3.49 9.12 -6.15
N GLY A 47 4.80 9.25 -6.35
CA GLY A 47 5.43 9.10 -7.67
C GLY A 47 5.32 7.70 -8.28
N ASP A 48 5.23 6.65 -7.46
CA ASP A 48 5.06 5.25 -7.88
C ASP A 48 3.72 4.98 -8.58
N MET A 49 2.70 5.79 -8.30
CA MET A 49 1.39 5.68 -8.93
C MET A 49 1.33 6.18 -10.38
N LEU A 50 2.28 7.00 -10.81
CA LEU A 50 2.25 7.62 -12.15
C LEU A 50 2.19 6.62 -13.29
N LYS A 51 2.89 5.48 -13.15
CA LYS A 51 3.02 4.45 -14.19
C LYS A 51 2.06 3.29 -14.03
N VAL A 52 1.23 3.29 -12.97
CA VAL A 52 0.26 2.23 -12.76
C VAL A 52 -0.81 2.31 -13.84
N PRO A 53 -1.04 1.23 -14.61
CA PRO A 53 -2.01 1.24 -15.68
C PRO A 53 -3.44 1.17 -15.14
N GLY A 54 -4.31 2.00 -15.69
CA GLY A 54 -5.75 1.78 -15.68
C GLY A 54 -6.18 0.91 -16.87
N SER A 55 -7.47 0.86 -17.16
CA SER A 55 -8.01 0.08 -18.29
C SER A 55 -7.55 0.60 -19.65
N TYR A 56 -7.24 1.87 -19.79
CA TYR A 56 -6.97 2.52 -21.07
C TYR A 56 -5.84 3.54 -21.07
N SER A 57 -5.30 3.91 -19.90
CA SER A 57 -4.23 4.92 -19.78
C SER A 57 -3.53 4.81 -18.42
N SER A 58 -2.54 5.67 -18.20
CA SER A 58 -1.86 5.88 -16.91
C SER A 58 -1.90 7.37 -16.53
N LEU A 59 -1.62 7.68 -15.26
CA LEU A 59 -1.50 9.09 -14.84
C LEU A 59 -0.38 9.81 -15.58
N SER A 60 0.71 9.13 -15.90
CA SER A 60 1.83 9.70 -16.67
C SER A 60 1.38 10.09 -18.09
N GLU A 61 0.58 9.27 -18.74
CA GLU A 61 0.02 9.58 -20.07
C GLU A 61 -1.03 10.70 -19.99
N ALA A 62 -1.87 10.71 -18.97
CA ALA A 62 -2.82 11.79 -18.73
C ALA A 62 -2.10 13.13 -18.51
N GLN A 63 -1.01 13.13 -17.74
CA GLN A 63 -0.18 14.31 -17.54
C GLN A 63 0.43 14.82 -18.84
N ALA A 64 0.92 13.92 -19.70
CA ALA A 64 1.46 14.29 -21.02
C ALA A 64 0.39 14.90 -21.95
N LYS A 65 -0.90 14.61 -21.72
CA LYS A 65 -2.05 15.17 -22.44
C LYS A 65 -2.58 16.47 -21.80
N GLY A 66 -1.92 16.94 -20.72
CA GLY A 66 -2.25 18.22 -20.07
C GLY A 66 -3.04 18.13 -18.77
N ALA A 67 -3.28 16.93 -18.24
CA ALA A 67 -3.91 16.77 -16.94
C ALA A 67 -3.00 17.33 -15.81
N TYR A 68 -3.60 17.97 -14.81
CA TYR A 68 -2.89 18.50 -13.66
C TYR A 68 -2.61 17.40 -12.64
N ILE A 69 -1.41 16.83 -12.71
CA ILE A 69 -0.94 15.80 -11.78
C ILE A 69 0.26 16.34 -11.01
N HIS A 70 0.16 16.33 -9.70
CA HIS A 70 1.19 16.81 -8.78
C HIS A 70 1.71 15.66 -7.94
N VAL A 71 3.01 15.36 -8.10
CA VAL A 71 3.70 14.37 -7.28
C VAL A 71 4.03 14.99 -5.93
N ILE A 72 3.63 14.30 -4.88
CA ILE A 72 3.90 14.69 -3.49
C ILE A 72 4.80 13.67 -2.81
N TYR A 73 5.57 14.12 -1.84
CA TYR A 73 6.45 13.31 -1.00
C TYR A 73 5.88 13.10 0.40
N THR A 74 5.01 14.00 0.82
CA THR A 74 4.23 13.85 2.06
C THR A 74 2.76 14.20 1.83
N PRO A 75 1.81 13.48 2.45
CA PRO A 75 0.38 13.78 2.34
C PRO A 75 0.02 15.22 2.74
N LEU A 76 0.79 15.83 3.66
CA LEU A 76 0.55 17.21 4.13
C LEU A 76 0.67 18.27 3.02
N GLU A 77 1.38 17.98 1.93
CA GLU A 77 1.52 18.91 0.80
C GLU A 77 0.18 19.26 0.13
N VAL A 78 -0.86 18.43 0.30
CA VAL A 78 -2.21 18.75 -0.21
C VAL A 78 -2.79 20.03 0.40
N ILE A 79 -2.36 20.40 1.62
CA ILE A 79 -2.77 21.63 2.30
C ILE A 79 -2.22 22.85 1.56
N GLU A 80 -0.97 22.82 1.16
CA GLU A 80 -0.33 23.90 0.41
C GLU A 80 -0.91 23.98 -0.99
N LEU A 81 -1.12 22.85 -1.66
CA LEU A 81 -1.79 22.79 -2.97
C LEU A 81 -3.19 23.40 -2.91
N SER A 82 -3.97 23.04 -1.89
CA SER A 82 -5.32 23.58 -1.68
C SER A 82 -5.33 25.10 -1.54
N LYS A 83 -4.38 25.65 -0.77
CA LYS A 83 -4.26 27.11 -0.60
C LYS A 83 -3.76 27.81 -1.87
N LYS A 84 -2.89 27.18 -2.64
CA LYS A 84 -2.32 27.70 -3.89
C LYS A 84 -3.36 27.71 -5.02
N TYR A 85 -4.27 26.76 -5.03
CA TYR A 85 -5.29 26.58 -6.07
C TYR A 85 -6.70 26.47 -5.44
N PRO A 86 -7.20 27.57 -4.84
CA PRO A 86 -8.46 27.53 -4.09
C PRO A 86 -9.68 27.22 -4.97
N GLU A 87 -9.60 27.49 -6.27
CA GLU A 87 -10.64 27.23 -7.28
C GLU A 87 -10.60 25.79 -7.82
N LYS A 88 -9.52 25.05 -7.57
CA LYS A 88 -9.36 23.66 -8.03
C LYS A 88 -9.73 22.68 -6.93
N LYS A 89 -10.19 21.52 -7.32
CA LYS A 89 -10.36 20.35 -6.44
C LYS A 89 -9.05 19.57 -6.38
N ILE A 90 -8.49 19.42 -5.19
CA ILE A 90 -7.31 18.60 -4.96
C ILE A 90 -7.79 17.20 -4.60
N VAL A 91 -7.58 16.23 -5.48
CA VAL A 91 -7.91 14.82 -5.23
C VAL A 91 -6.62 14.08 -4.91
N PHE A 92 -6.44 13.72 -3.64
CA PHE A 92 -5.29 12.95 -3.21
C PHE A 92 -5.56 11.45 -3.31
N LEU A 93 -4.69 10.73 -4.02
CA LEU A 93 -4.73 9.28 -4.13
C LEU A 93 -4.16 8.65 -2.87
N ALA A 94 -5.03 8.37 -1.90
CA ALA A 94 -4.67 7.87 -0.58
C ALA A 94 -4.50 6.33 -0.62
N ILE A 95 -3.32 5.89 -1.02
CA ILE A 95 -2.95 4.48 -1.15
C ILE A 95 -1.90 4.14 -0.09
N GLY A 96 -1.98 2.96 0.49
CA GLY A 96 -1.00 2.49 1.45
C GLY A 96 -1.47 1.31 2.29
N PHE A 97 -0.53 0.77 3.04
CA PHE A 97 -0.79 -0.13 4.16
C PHE A 97 -0.77 0.64 5.48
N GLU A 98 -0.78 -0.06 6.60
CA GLU A 98 -0.85 0.49 7.96
C GLU A 98 0.21 1.57 8.21
N THR A 99 1.41 1.41 7.66
CA THR A 99 2.50 2.39 7.78
C THR A 99 2.17 3.77 7.22
N THR A 100 1.33 3.84 6.19
CA THR A 100 0.95 5.09 5.51
C THR A 100 -0.38 5.64 6.02
N ILE A 101 -1.26 4.80 6.53
CA ILE A 101 -2.60 5.19 7.01
C ILE A 101 -2.52 6.25 8.09
N ALA A 102 -1.61 6.12 9.06
CA ALA A 102 -1.50 7.04 10.18
C ALA A 102 -1.24 8.49 9.74
N VAL A 103 -0.29 8.70 8.83
CA VAL A 103 0.02 10.05 8.32
C VAL A 103 -1.08 10.60 7.42
N ILE A 104 -1.78 9.73 6.67
CA ILE A 104 -2.93 10.15 5.87
C ILE A 104 -4.10 10.57 6.77
N CYS A 105 -4.40 9.82 7.85
CA CYS A 105 -5.41 10.21 8.83
C CYS A 105 -5.07 11.53 9.53
N ALA A 106 -3.81 11.74 9.90
CA ALA A 106 -3.35 13.01 10.44
C ALA A 106 -3.54 14.16 9.43
N THR A 107 -3.31 13.90 8.15
CA THR A 107 -3.53 14.88 7.06
C THR A 107 -5.02 15.20 6.90
N VAL A 108 -5.90 14.20 6.94
CA VAL A 108 -7.36 14.41 6.90
C VAL A 108 -7.80 15.34 8.04
N LYS A 109 -7.29 15.06 9.26
CA LYS A 109 -7.56 15.93 10.43
C LYS A 109 -7.05 17.35 10.20
N ALA A 110 -5.81 17.51 9.72
CA ALA A 110 -5.22 18.83 9.47
C ALA A 110 -5.97 19.62 8.40
N VAL A 111 -6.44 18.95 7.33
CA VAL A 111 -7.30 19.55 6.29
C VAL A 111 -8.62 20.03 6.88
N HIS A 112 -9.25 19.21 7.74
CA HIS A 112 -10.48 19.54 8.42
C HIS A 112 -10.30 20.76 9.36
N ASP A 113 -9.28 20.72 10.22
CA ASP A 113 -8.98 21.78 11.20
C ASP A 113 -8.64 23.11 10.51
N ALA A 114 -8.00 23.05 9.34
CA ALA A 114 -7.74 24.23 8.50
C ALA A 114 -8.97 24.74 7.72
N GLY A 115 -10.11 24.08 7.82
CA GLY A 115 -11.36 24.47 7.15
C GLY A 115 -11.33 24.37 5.62
N LEU A 116 -10.39 23.63 5.03
CA LEU A 116 -10.23 23.48 3.59
C LEU A 116 -11.36 22.63 3.01
N LYS A 117 -12.04 23.14 1.97
CA LYS A 117 -13.23 22.50 1.38
C LYS A 117 -12.96 21.89 0.00
N ASN A 118 -11.78 22.13 -0.56
CA ASN A 118 -11.41 21.69 -1.90
C ASN A 118 -10.42 20.51 -1.92
N VAL A 119 -10.15 19.87 -0.77
CA VAL A 119 -9.33 18.65 -0.67
C VAL A 119 -10.22 17.43 -0.52
N PHE A 120 -9.99 16.45 -1.36
CA PHE A 120 -10.70 15.17 -1.39
C PHE A 120 -9.70 14.01 -1.33
N PHE A 121 -10.07 12.93 -0.66
CA PHE A 121 -9.25 11.73 -0.54
C PHE A 121 -9.90 10.58 -1.29
N LEU A 122 -9.26 10.10 -2.35
CA LEU A 122 -9.65 8.86 -3.01
C LEU A 122 -8.89 7.73 -2.34
N VAL A 123 -9.59 6.97 -1.49
CA VAL A 123 -8.95 6.01 -0.56
C VAL A 123 -8.91 4.61 -1.16
N SER A 124 -7.71 3.99 -1.12
CA SER A 124 -7.47 2.56 -1.40
C SER A 124 -6.45 2.00 -0.41
N HIS A 125 -6.74 2.15 0.89
CA HIS A 125 -5.93 1.52 1.92
C HIS A 125 -6.21 0.02 2.00
N LYS A 126 -5.16 -0.77 2.23
CA LYS A 126 -5.22 -2.20 2.49
C LYS A 126 -4.61 -2.48 3.86
N LEU A 127 -5.10 -3.52 4.51
CA LEU A 127 -4.59 -4.00 5.79
C LEU A 127 -3.98 -5.38 5.61
N VAL A 128 -2.79 -5.59 6.18
CA VAL A 128 -2.06 -6.85 6.02
C VAL A 128 -2.76 -8.03 6.68
N PRO A 129 -3.22 -7.98 7.95
CA PRO A 129 -3.87 -9.13 8.57
C PRO A 129 -5.13 -9.62 7.84
N PRO A 130 -6.08 -8.76 7.42
CA PRO A 130 -7.21 -9.22 6.61
C PRO A 130 -6.83 -9.80 5.25
N ALA A 131 -5.75 -9.28 4.61
CA ALA A 131 -5.25 -9.82 3.35
C ALA A 131 -4.71 -11.25 3.53
N LEU A 132 -3.94 -11.50 4.61
CA LEU A 132 -3.44 -12.84 4.94
C LEU A 132 -4.59 -13.82 5.22
N ARG A 133 -5.61 -13.38 5.96
CA ARG A 133 -6.81 -14.20 6.20
C ARG A 133 -7.51 -14.58 4.89
N ALA A 134 -7.71 -13.61 4.00
CA ALA A 134 -8.33 -13.84 2.70
C ALA A 134 -7.53 -14.82 1.81
N LEU A 135 -6.20 -14.84 1.92
CA LEU A 135 -5.35 -15.82 1.22
C LEU A 135 -5.58 -17.23 1.77
N LEU A 136 -5.64 -17.40 3.09
CA LEU A 136 -5.84 -18.70 3.73
C LEU A 136 -7.26 -19.23 3.52
N ASP A 137 -8.28 -18.37 3.57
CA ASP A 137 -9.67 -18.74 3.35
C ASP A 137 -9.94 -19.26 1.92
N ARG A 138 -9.21 -18.75 0.92
CA ARG A 138 -9.37 -19.15 -0.49
C ARG A 138 -8.84 -20.54 -0.79
N GLN A 139 -7.96 -21.08 0.03
CA GLN A 139 -7.28 -22.37 -0.19
C GLN A 139 -6.62 -22.50 -1.59
N GLU A 140 -6.35 -21.40 -2.23
CA GLU A 140 -5.68 -21.35 -3.53
C GLU A 140 -4.17 -21.39 -3.30
N GLY A 141 -3.59 -22.60 -3.35
CA GLY A 141 -2.16 -22.85 -3.14
C GLY A 141 -1.83 -23.28 -1.70
N HIS A 142 -0.76 -24.06 -1.57
CA HIS A 142 -0.21 -24.43 -0.26
C HIS A 142 0.72 -23.31 0.22
N ILE A 143 0.39 -22.73 1.38
CA ILE A 143 1.24 -21.79 2.11
C ILE A 143 1.56 -22.44 3.45
N ASP A 144 2.81 -22.84 3.62
CA ASP A 144 3.25 -23.55 4.83
C ASP A 144 3.72 -22.58 5.93
N GLY A 145 3.97 -21.32 5.61
CA GLY A 145 4.38 -20.32 6.57
C GLY A 145 4.42 -18.90 6.02
N PHE A 146 4.47 -17.91 6.89
CA PHE A 146 4.55 -16.49 6.51
C PHE A 146 5.76 -15.80 7.12
N ILE A 147 6.52 -15.10 6.26
CA ILE A 147 7.41 -14.04 6.70
C ILE A 147 6.60 -12.74 6.72
N LEU A 148 6.33 -12.25 7.92
CA LEU A 148 5.49 -11.07 8.15
C LEU A 148 6.29 -9.77 8.06
N PRO A 149 5.69 -8.68 7.54
CA PRO A 149 6.39 -7.42 7.29
C PRO A 149 6.72 -6.66 8.58
N GLY A 150 8.00 -6.58 8.95
CA GLY A 150 8.46 -5.92 10.17
C GLY A 150 8.03 -4.46 10.27
N HIS A 151 8.09 -3.70 9.17
CA HIS A 151 7.69 -2.29 9.15
C HIS A 151 6.19 -2.06 9.41
N VAL A 152 5.33 -3.00 9.04
CA VAL A 152 3.90 -2.97 9.42
C VAL A 152 3.74 -3.37 10.89
N SER A 153 4.48 -4.41 11.32
CA SER A 153 4.39 -4.95 12.68
C SER A 153 4.85 -3.94 13.75
N VAL A 154 5.78 -3.04 13.41
CA VAL A 154 6.14 -1.91 14.30
C VAL A 154 4.94 -1.00 14.58
N ILE A 155 4.01 -0.87 13.63
CA ILE A 155 2.81 -0.02 13.78
C ILE A 155 1.70 -0.73 14.53
N ILE A 156 1.42 -2.00 14.17
CA ILE A 156 0.22 -2.72 14.67
C ILE A 156 0.51 -3.75 15.76
N GLY A 157 1.79 -4.05 16.02
CA GLY A 157 2.20 -5.13 16.92
C GLY A 157 2.08 -6.52 16.29
N GLU A 158 2.33 -7.55 17.09
CA GLU A 158 2.24 -8.96 16.68
C GLU A 158 0.84 -9.56 16.89
N GLU A 159 0.08 -9.02 17.84
CA GLU A 159 -1.23 -9.55 18.23
C GLU A 159 -2.21 -9.75 17.07
N PRO A 160 -2.32 -8.81 16.10
CA PRO A 160 -3.20 -8.95 14.95
C PRO A 160 -2.90 -10.13 14.03
N TYR A 161 -1.72 -10.75 14.15
CA TYR A 161 -1.33 -11.95 13.39
C TYR A 161 -1.60 -13.26 14.13
N GLY A 162 -2.01 -13.20 15.40
CA GLY A 162 -2.20 -14.40 16.24
C GLY A 162 -3.20 -15.43 15.70
N PHE A 163 -4.07 -15.04 14.77
CA PHE A 163 -4.99 -15.94 14.10
C PHE A 163 -4.27 -16.96 13.19
N LEU A 164 -3.10 -16.62 12.65
CA LEU A 164 -2.32 -17.52 11.77
C LEU A 164 -2.04 -18.85 12.45
N SER A 165 -1.52 -18.83 13.67
CA SER A 165 -1.24 -20.03 14.45
C SER A 165 -2.50 -20.60 15.11
N LYS A 166 -3.38 -19.76 15.68
CA LYS A 166 -4.52 -20.21 16.48
C LYS A 166 -5.66 -20.81 15.66
N GLU A 167 -5.96 -20.24 14.50
CA GLU A 167 -7.11 -20.64 13.67
C GLU A 167 -6.68 -21.50 12.49
N TYR A 168 -5.50 -21.25 11.91
CA TYR A 168 -5.03 -21.93 10.70
C TYR A 168 -3.87 -22.90 10.94
N GLY A 169 -3.21 -22.84 12.09
CA GLY A 169 -2.05 -23.68 12.38
C GLY A 169 -0.83 -23.36 11.49
N VAL A 170 -0.77 -22.14 10.92
CA VAL A 170 0.27 -21.75 10.00
C VAL A 170 1.37 -21.00 10.76
N PRO A 171 2.62 -21.48 10.77
CA PRO A 171 3.74 -20.84 11.41
C PRO A 171 4.06 -19.50 10.76
N SER A 172 4.54 -18.56 11.55
CA SER A 172 4.87 -17.23 11.03
C SER A 172 5.95 -16.56 11.86
N CYS A 173 6.75 -15.71 11.20
CA CYS A 173 7.79 -14.93 11.85
C CYS A 173 7.86 -13.51 11.26
N ILE A 174 7.96 -12.50 12.12
CA ILE A 174 8.15 -11.11 11.72
C ILE A 174 9.62 -10.90 11.36
N ALA A 175 9.89 -10.32 10.19
CA ALA A 175 11.23 -9.95 9.76
C ALA A 175 11.27 -8.56 9.12
N GLY A 176 12.42 -7.89 9.23
CA GLY A 176 12.73 -6.71 8.43
C GLY A 176 13.18 -7.06 7.01
N PHE A 177 13.99 -6.17 6.42
CA PHE A 177 14.48 -6.34 5.05
C PHE A 177 15.94 -6.79 4.96
N ASP A 178 16.59 -7.01 6.10
CA ASP A 178 17.97 -7.51 6.14
C ASP A 178 18.01 -9.02 5.83
N GLY A 179 19.03 -9.44 5.09
CA GLY A 179 19.17 -10.84 4.67
C GLY A 179 19.31 -11.82 5.82
N LEU A 180 19.96 -11.42 6.91
CA LEU A 180 20.13 -12.26 8.10
C LEU A 180 18.81 -12.38 8.88
N GLU A 181 18.06 -11.30 8.97
CA GLU A 181 16.73 -11.32 9.60
C GLU A 181 15.78 -12.25 8.85
N ILE A 182 15.78 -12.20 7.51
CA ILE A 182 14.96 -13.07 6.67
C ILE A 182 15.38 -14.54 6.84
N LEU A 183 16.67 -14.86 6.84
CA LEU A 183 17.16 -16.22 7.06
C LEU A 183 16.79 -16.73 8.46
N SER A 184 16.93 -15.89 9.48
CA SER A 184 16.53 -16.23 10.85
C SER A 184 15.02 -16.48 10.95
N ALA A 185 14.21 -15.68 10.25
CA ALA A 185 12.77 -15.87 10.20
C ALA A 185 12.39 -17.20 9.52
N ILE A 186 13.06 -17.56 8.44
CA ILE A 186 12.86 -18.85 7.76
C ILE A 186 13.21 -20.00 8.72
N ALA A 187 14.35 -19.93 9.40
CA ALA A 187 14.75 -20.97 10.37
C ALA A 187 13.69 -21.11 11.48
N ASN A 188 13.23 -19.99 12.06
CA ASN A 188 12.19 -20.00 13.09
C ASN A 188 10.85 -20.58 12.60
N ILE A 189 10.47 -20.33 11.35
CA ILE A 189 9.24 -20.90 10.76
C ILE A 189 9.37 -22.42 10.60
N LEU A 190 10.55 -22.91 10.24
CA LEU A 190 10.82 -24.34 10.07
C LEU A 190 10.88 -25.10 11.40
N GLU A 191 11.14 -24.45 12.52
CA GLU A 191 11.17 -25.03 13.86
C GLU A 191 9.78 -25.06 14.54
N GLN A 192 8.81 -24.30 14.08
CA GLN A 192 7.44 -24.26 14.57
C GLN A 192 6.60 -25.43 14.06
#